data_7973bf8a45eedc8640501e6861448a20
#
_entry.id   7973bf8a45eedc8640501e6861448a20
#
_cell.length_a   1.000
_cell.length_b   1.000
_cell.length_c   1.000
_cell.angle_alpha   90.00
_cell.angle_beta   90.00
_cell.angle_gamma   90.00
#
_symmetry.space_group_name_H-M   'P 1'
#
loop_
_entity.id
_entity.type
_entity.pdbx_description
1 polymer ?
#
loop_
_entity_poly.entity_id
_entity_poly.type
_entity_poly.pdbx_seq_one_letter_code
_entity_poly.pdbx_strand_id
1 'polypeptide(L)'
;MKENIFIKDKLKKISIANYLKKKLKSAGFIDVDILKTSFHTRVIIYALKPGFIIGKKGSNIRALTDDLEKEFGFNKVHIEIGEIPNKNLDPKVIMESIQSNIARGMTWKSVVYGALRQIKEAGAIGAEIIAKGNTSGKGQRKRKSRFFFGYLKKAGDQKDLVSIEKRTTFPSLGTIGITLRIVNPNVLFSDKVDVSALAKDFKIRMEEEELEKTKVSAEKSDDKKVIKEKSDEKKTDDKKVIKEKLEKKIIKEKTSSETEEATKWL
;
A
#
# COMPACT_ATOMS: atom_id res chain seq x y z
N MET A 1 33.57 -11.74 -20.15
CA MET A 1 33.81 -10.29 -20.44
C MET A 1 32.53 -9.43 -20.29
N LYS A 2 31.35 -9.88 -20.74
CA LYS A 2 30.10 -9.10 -20.59
C LYS A 2 29.68 -8.86 -19.12
N GLU A 3 29.91 -9.82 -18.24
CA GLU A 3 29.63 -9.76 -16.81
C GLU A 3 30.39 -8.62 -16.12
N ASN A 4 31.65 -8.43 -16.45
CA ASN A 4 32.48 -7.37 -15.89
C ASN A 4 31.98 -5.96 -16.26
N ILE A 5 31.40 -5.80 -17.45
CA ILE A 5 30.79 -4.53 -17.90
C ILE A 5 29.56 -4.22 -17.04
N PHE A 6 28.71 -5.23 -16.85
CA PHE A 6 27.49 -5.10 -16.05
C PHE A 6 27.79 -4.75 -14.59
N ILE A 7 28.79 -5.42 -14.00
CA ILE A 7 29.23 -5.11 -12.64
C ILE A 7 29.77 -3.68 -12.52
N LYS A 8 30.60 -3.24 -13.48
CA LYS A 8 31.14 -1.87 -13.52
C LYS A 8 30.03 -0.82 -13.62
N ASP A 9 28.99 -1.09 -14.41
CA ASP A 9 27.84 -0.17 -14.55
C ASP A 9 27.02 -0.06 -13.25
N LYS A 10 26.82 -1.20 -12.57
CA LYS A 10 26.15 -1.20 -11.25
C LYS A 10 26.98 -0.48 -10.17
N LEU A 11 28.29 -0.67 -10.16
CA LEU A 11 29.19 0.04 -9.24
C LEU A 11 29.19 1.55 -9.51
N LYS A 12 29.19 1.97 -10.79
CA LYS A 12 29.06 3.40 -11.15
C LYS A 12 27.73 3.97 -10.66
N LYS A 13 26.59 3.24 -10.82
CA LYS A 13 25.28 3.68 -10.30
C LYS A 13 25.34 3.92 -8.79
N ILE A 14 25.94 3.01 -8.02
CA ILE A 14 26.06 3.13 -6.56
C ILE A 14 26.96 4.33 -6.18
N SER A 15 28.08 4.52 -6.89
CA SER A 15 28.99 5.65 -6.65
C SER A 15 28.30 6.99 -6.88
N ILE A 16 27.53 7.11 -7.96
CA ILE A 16 26.75 8.29 -8.29
C ILE A 16 25.64 8.53 -7.27
N ALA A 17 24.92 7.50 -6.87
CA ALA A 17 23.90 7.59 -5.83
C ALA A 17 24.48 8.12 -4.50
N ASN A 18 25.66 7.63 -4.11
CA ASN A 18 26.37 8.10 -2.91
C ASN A 18 26.84 9.54 -3.02
N TYR A 19 27.35 9.96 -4.19
CA TYR A 19 27.72 11.32 -4.49
C TYR A 19 26.54 12.28 -4.41
N LEU A 20 25.45 11.96 -5.12
CA LEU A 20 24.20 12.74 -5.12
C LEU A 20 23.58 12.83 -3.73
N LYS A 21 23.61 11.76 -2.96
CA LYS A 21 23.12 11.74 -1.57
C LYS A 21 23.88 12.72 -0.67
N LYS A 22 25.19 12.89 -0.87
CA LYS A 22 25.98 13.88 -0.13
C LYS A 22 25.68 15.29 -0.56
N LYS A 23 25.60 15.53 -1.87
CA LYS A 23 25.45 16.87 -2.45
C LYS A 23 24.00 17.38 -2.35
N LEU A 24 22.99 16.51 -2.56
CA LEU A 24 21.57 16.84 -2.54
C LEU A 24 20.87 16.56 -1.19
N LYS A 25 21.61 16.61 -0.10
CA LYS A 25 21.07 16.37 1.25
C LYS A 25 19.90 17.32 1.59
N SER A 26 19.97 18.59 1.19
CA SER A 26 18.92 19.59 1.40
C SER A 26 17.66 19.37 0.54
N ALA A 27 17.82 18.75 -0.63
CA ALA A 27 16.72 18.43 -1.54
C ALA A 27 15.96 17.17 -1.15
N GLY A 28 16.48 16.36 -0.19
CA GLY A 28 15.89 15.08 0.20
C GLY A 28 16.01 14.05 -0.93
N PHE A 29 17.23 13.70 -1.32
CA PHE A 29 17.50 12.69 -2.34
C PHE A 29 16.97 11.32 -1.94
N ILE A 30 16.26 10.64 -2.85
CA ILE A 30 15.61 9.35 -2.62
C ILE A 30 16.26 8.26 -3.43
N ASP A 31 16.30 8.40 -4.76
CA ASP A 31 16.87 7.41 -5.68
C ASP A 31 17.37 8.06 -6.97
N VAL A 32 18.12 7.30 -7.77
CA VAL A 32 18.59 7.70 -9.08
C VAL A 32 18.52 6.55 -10.05
N ASP A 33 17.99 6.81 -11.25
CA ASP A 33 18.05 5.90 -12.37
C ASP A 33 18.91 6.45 -13.49
N ILE A 34 19.75 5.60 -14.06
CA ILE A 34 20.70 5.96 -15.10
C ILE A 34 20.39 5.15 -16.34
N LEU A 35 19.98 5.85 -17.38
CA LEU A 35 19.69 5.28 -18.69
C LEU A 35 20.79 5.72 -19.68
N LYS A 36 21.60 4.77 -20.11
CA LYS A 36 22.65 5.02 -21.09
C LYS A 36 22.08 4.83 -22.50
N THR A 37 22.14 5.87 -23.30
CA THR A 37 21.84 5.85 -24.73
C THR A 37 23.15 6.01 -25.51
N SER A 38 23.17 5.70 -26.78
CA SER A 38 24.37 5.81 -27.63
C SER A 38 24.92 7.24 -27.71
N PHE A 39 24.07 8.26 -27.60
CA PHE A 39 24.44 9.66 -27.77
C PHE A 39 24.57 10.44 -26.46
N HIS A 40 23.81 10.09 -25.43
CA HIS A 40 23.78 10.81 -24.14
C HIS A 40 23.42 9.85 -22.99
N THR A 41 23.79 10.24 -21.78
CA THR A 41 23.39 9.55 -20.56
C THR A 41 22.30 10.33 -19.86
N ARG A 42 21.10 9.74 -19.72
CA ARG A 42 19.98 10.31 -19.00
C ARG A 42 20.05 9.87 -17.54
N VAL A 43 20.07 10.85 -16.62
CA VAL A 43 20.09 10.62 -15.17
C VAL A 43 18.79 11.13 -14.58
N ILE A 44 17.91 10.22 -14.15
CA ILE A 44 16.62 10.55 -13.54
C ILE A 44 16.83 10.57 -12.03
N ILE A 45 16.62 11.72 -11.40
CA ILE A 45 16.81 11.94 -9.97
C ILE A 45 15.44 12.04 -9.29
N TYR A 46 15.18 11.14 -8.34
CA TYR A 46 13.97 11.19 -7.51
C TYR A 46 14.27 11.91 -6.20
N ALA A 47 13.55 13.00 -5.93
CA ALA A 47 13.75 13.78 -4.72
C ALA A 47 12.46 14.36 -4.15
N LEU A 48 12.46 14.62 -2.84
CA LEU A 48 11.32 15.16 -2.12
C LEU A 48 11.01 16.60 -2.55
N LYS A 49 12.05 17.41 -2.78
CA LYS A 49 11.97 18.84 -3.12
C LYS A 49 12.69 19.14 -4.42
N PRO A 50 12.03 19.04 -5.58
CA PRO A 50 12.63 19.25 -6.89
C PRO A 50 13.25 20.63 -7.08
N GLY A 51 12.65 21.67 -6.50
CA GLY A 51 13.13 23.05 -6.62
C GLY A 51 14.55 23.27 -6.11
N PHE A 52 15.02 22.51 -5.11
CA PHE A 52 16.40 22.61 -4.63
C PHE A 52 17.42 21.99 -5.60
N ILE A 53 17.00 21.03 -6.43
CA ILE A 53 17.85 20.45 -7.47
C ILE A 53 17.99 21.41 -8.63
N ILE A 54 16.88 22.03 -9.05
CA ILE A 54 16.86 22.99 -10.15
C ILE A 54 17.71 24.23 -9.77
N GLY A 55 17.47 24.76 -8.58
CA GLY A 55 18.12 25.96 -8.10
C GLY A 55 17.67 27.23 -8.82
N LYS A 56 18.27 28.37 -8.49
CA LYS A 56 17.95 29.65 -9.11
C LYS A 56 18.37 29.64 -10.59
N LYS A 57 17.40 29.83 -11.50
CA LYS A 57 17.65 29.88 -12.97
C LYS A 57 18.41 28.63 -13.51
N GLY A 58 18.28 27.46 -12.84
CA GLY A 58 18.94 26.23 -13.27
C GLY A 58 20.44 26.14 -12.96
N SER A 59 20.95 26.98 -12.05
CA SER A 59 22.39 27.00 -11.71
C SER A 59 22.85 25.66 -11.10
N ASN A 60 22.03 25.07 -10.21
CA ASN A 60 22.41 23.82 -9.55
C ASN A 60 22.43 22.63 -10.51
N ILE A 61 21.45 22.56 -11.44
CA ILE A 61 21.43 21.48 -12.45
C ILE A 61 22.69 21.57 -13.32
N ARG A 62 23.08 22.75 -13.78
CA ARG A 62 24.30 22.93 -14.61
C ARG A 62 25.53 22.47 -13.85
N ALA A 63 25.70 22.93 -12.61
CA ALA A 63 26.82 22.50 -11.78
C ALA A 63 26.84 20.97 -11.54
N LEU A 64 25.67 20.35 -11.35
CA LEU A 64 25.57 18.90 -11.21
C LEU A 64 25.91 18.16 -12.51
N THR A 65 25.50 18.70 -13.66
CA THR A 65 25.84 18.13 -14.98
C THR A 65 27.35 18.15 -15.17
N ASP A 66 28.00 19.32 -14.95
CA ASP A 66 29.45 19.48 -15.09
C ASP A 66 30.23 18.54 -14.15
N ASP A 67 29.76 18.39 -12.91
CA ASP A 67 30.39 17.48 -11.94
C ASP A 67 30.26 16.01 -12.35
N LEU A 68 29.08 15.59 -12.83
CA LEU A 68 28.86 14.22 -13.28
C LEU A 68 29.69 13.88 -14.54
N GLU A 69 29.87 14.84 -15.44
CA GLU A 69 30.73 14.66 -16.61
C GLU A 69 32.21 14.56 -16.22
N LYS A 70 32.68 15.40 -15.30
CA LYS A 70 34.08 15.43 -14.85
C LYS A 70 34.46 14.24 -13.97
N GLU A 71 33.63 13.91 -12.98
CA GLU A 71 33.97 12.87 -11.98
C GLU A 71 33.74 11.45 -12.49
N PHE A 72 32.66 11.24 -13.27
CA PHE A 72 32.27 9.89 -13.70
C PHE A 72 32.54 9.60 -15.18
N GLY A 73 33.03 10.59 -15.95
CA GLY A 73 33.42 10.41 -17.34
C GLY A 73 32.25 10.06 -18.24
N PHE A 74 31.09 10.66 -18.04
CA PHE A 74 29.94 10.49 -18.92
C PHE A 74 29.99 11.46 -20.09
N ASN A 75 29.64 10.98 -21.28
CA ASN A 75 29.46 11.82 -22.44
C ASN A 75 28.05 12.44 -22.40
N LYS A 76 27.94 13.77 -22.36
CA LYS A 76 26.69 14.53 -22.44
C LYS A 76 25.61 14.00 -21.47
N VAL A 77 25.67 14.45 -20.21
CA VAL A 77 24.69 14.10 -19.19
C VAL A 77 23.44 14.95 -19.33
N HIS A 78 22.28 14.32 -19.35
CA HIS A 78 20.99 15.00 -19.26
C HIS A 78 20.31 14.63 -17.94
N ILE A 79 20.09 15.62 -17.07
CA ILE A 79 19.46 15.40 -15.77
C ILE A 79 17.96 15.67 -15.89
N GLU A 80 17.16 14.67 -15.53
CA GLU A 80 15.71 14.76 -15.40
C GLU A 80 15.31 14.56 -13.94
N ILE A 81 14.21 15.20 -13.55
CA ILE A 81 13.67 15.04 -12.20
C ILE A 81 12.43 14.16 -12.30
N GLY A 82 12.50 12.99 -11.66
CA GLY A 82 11.38 12.06 -11.57
C GLY A 82 10.40 12.46 -10.47
N GLU A 83 9.11 12.37 -10.77
CA GLU A 83 8.06 12.55 -9.79
C GLU A 83 7.79 11.25 -9.03
N ILE A 84 7.48 11.38 -7.74
CA ILE A 84 7.11 10.26 -6.88
C ILE A 84 5.58 10.22 -6.81
N PRO A 85 4.92 9.19 -7.33
CA PRO A 85 3.47 9.14 -7.43
C PRO A 85 2.79 9.28 -6.06
N ASN A 86 3.23 8.51 -5.06
CA ASN A 86 2.66 8.52 -3.71
C ASN A 86 3.74 8.73 -2.64
N LYS A 87 4.00 9.99 -2.31
CA LYS A 87 5.01 10.37 -1.29
C LYS A 87 4.78 9.70 0.07
N ASN A 88 3.52 9.49 0.45
CA ASN A 88 3.14 8.92 1.74
C ASN A 88 3.15 7.38 1.78
N LEU A 89 3.36 6.71 0.64
CA LEU A 89 3.50 5.25 0.56
C LEU A 89 4.93 4.80 0.29
N ASP A 90 5.81 5.73 -0.14
CA ASP A 90 7.21 5.40 -0.38
C ASP A 90 8.00 5.41 0.95
N PRO A 91 8.57 4.26 1.37
CA PRO A 91 9.29 4.16 2.63
C PRO A 91 10.53 5.05 2.69
N LYS A 92 11.19 5.32 1.55
CA LYS A 92 12.38 6.17 1.50
C LYS A 92 12.03 7.64 1.80
N VAL A 93 10.91 8.13 1.26
CA VAL A 93 10.40 9.50 1.48
C VAL A 93 10.03 9.72 2.95
N ILE A 94 9.25 8.79 3.49
CA ILE A 94 8.79 8.89 4.88
C ILE A 94 9.98 8.81 5.85
N MET A 95 10.93 7.93 5.57
CA MET A 95 12.11 7.80 6.39
C MET A 95 12.98 9.06 6.38
N GLU A 96 13.12 9.73 5.24
CA GLU A 96 13.79 11.04 5.12
C GLU A 96 13.08 12.11 5.95
N SER A 97 11.74 12.15 5.88
CA SER A 97 10.93 13.06 6.69
C SER A 97 11.11 12.80 8.20
N ILE A 98 11.06 11.54 8.64
CA ILE A 98 11.30 11.14 10.02
C ILE A 98 12.70 11.58 10.46
N GLN A 99 13.73 11.31 9.67
CA GLN A 99 15.11 11.66 9.97
C GLN A 99 15.28 13.18 10.10
N SER A 100 14.72 13.97 9.17
CA SER A 100 14.77 15.43 9.19
C SER A 100 14.07 16.01 10.43
N ASN A 101 12.90 15.48 10.80
CA ASN A 101 12.14 15.97 11.96
C ASN A 101 12.86 15.65 13.28
N ILE A 102 13.46 14.48 13.43
CA ILE A 102 14.27 14.11 14.61
C ILE A 102 15.54 14.98 14.67
N ALA A 103 16.19 15.24 13.53
CA ALA A 103 17.36 16.12 13.46
C ALA A 103 17.04 17.56 13.89
N ARG A 104 15.80 18.04 13.68
CA ARG A 104 15.31 19.34 14.14
C ARG A 104 14.99 19.38 15.64
N GLY A 105 15.17 18.27 16.37
CA GLY A 105 14.92 18.19 17.80
C GLY A 105 13.51 17.79 18.21
N MET A 106 12.66 17.37 17.27
CA MET A 106 11.33 16.85 17.62
C MET A 106 11.43 15.54 18.39
N THR A 107 10.51 15.31 19.31
CA THR A 107 10.45 14.04 20.05
C THR A 107 10.20 12.87 19.12
N TRP A 108 11.06 11.87 19.15
CA TRP A 108 11.00 10.73 18.25
C TRP A 108 9.65 10.01 18.28
N LYS A 109 8.97 9.95 19.45
CA LYS A 109 7.64 9.33 19.57
C LYS A 109 6.59 10.07 18.74
N SER A 110 6.53 11.41 18.88
CA SER A 110 5.57 12.24 18.14
C SER A 110 5.77 12.11 16.62
N VAL A 111 7.04 12.12 16.18
CA VAL A 111 7.39 11.96 14.76
C VAL A 111 6.96 10.59 14.22
N VAL A 112 7.16 9.50 14.97
CA VAL A 112 6.77 8.15 14.59
C VAL A 112 5.25 8.01 14.51
N TYR A 113 4.51 8.53 15.49
CA TYR A 113 3.04 8.51 15.44
C TYR A 113 2.48 9.35 14.29
N GLY A 114 3.08 10.53 14.02
CA GLY A 114 2.71 11.37 12.90
C GLY A 114 2.93 10.65 11.55
N ALA A 115 4.07 10.00 11.39
CA ALA A 115 4.36 9.21 10.19
C ALA A 115 3.39 8.03 10.01
N LEU A 116 3.05 7.30 11.09
CA LEU A 116 2.07 6.22 11.02
C LEU A 116 0.67 6.72 10.62
N ARG A 117 0.27 7.90 11.11
CA ARG A 117 -1.00 8.52 10.73
C ARG A 117 -1.02 8.86 9.24
N GLN A 118 0.04 9.50 8.73
CA GLN A 118 0.18 9.81 7.29
C GLN A 118 0.10 8.58 6.41
N ILE A 119 0.76 7.48 6.80
CA ILE A 119 0.73 6.20 6.07
C ILE A 119 -0.69 5.61 6.08
N LYS A 120 -1.38 5.68 7.21
CA LYS A 120 -2.76 5.20 7.35
C LYS A 120 -3.74 6.00 6.48
N GLU A 121 -3.62 7.32 6.48
CA GLU A 121 -4.43 8.23 5.65
C GLU A 121 -4.17 8.03 4.15
N ALA A 122 -2.95 7.64 3.77
CA ALA A 122 -2.61 7.26 2.39
C ALA A 122 -3.17 5.90 1.96
N GLY A 123 -3.88 5.16 2.84
CA GLY A 123 -4.56 3.91 2.50
C GLY A 123 -3.66 2.67 2.53
N ALA A 124 -2.51 2.68 3.20
CA ALA A 124 -1.68 1.49 3.34
C ALA A 124 -2.43 0.36 4.09
N ILE A 125 -2.28 -0.89 3.65
CA ILE A 125 -2.87 -2.07 4.31
C ILE A 125 -2.29 -2.27 5.70
N GLY A 126 -0.98 -1.98 5.85
CA GLY A 126 -0.32 -2.07 7.14
C GLY A 126 1.05 -1.40 7.13
N ALA A 127 1.50 -0.95 8.28
CA ALA A 127 2.84 -0.43 8.45
C ALA A 127 3.40 -0.73 9.84
N GLU A 128 4.72 -0.83 9.90
CA GLU A 128 5.46 -1.04 11.13
C GLU A 128 6.68 -0.13 11.18
N ILE A 129 6.83 0.59 12.28
CA ILE A 129 8.04 1.38 12.57
C ILE A 129 8.69 0.83 13.84
N ILE A 130 9.95 0.46 13.71
CA ILE A 130 10.76 -0.03 14.83
C ILE A 130 11.88 0.98 15.09
N ALA A 131 11.88 1.59 16.26
CA ALA A 131 12.96 2.44 16.74
C ALA A 131 13.84 1.67 17.75
N LYS A 132 15.13 1.60 17.47
CA LYS A 132 16.12 0.92 18.32
C LYS A 132 17.23 1.90 18.70
N GLY A 133 17.59 1.99 19.97
CA GLY A 133 18.68 2.85 20.39
C GLY A 133 18.43 3.51 21.73
N ASN A 134 19.12 4.61 21.98
CA ASN A 134 18.90 5.43 23.18
C ASN A 134 17.69 6.35 22.96
N THR A 135 16.49 5.83 23.24
CA THR A 135 15.22 6.53 23.07
C THR A 135 14.76 7.26 24.35
N SER A 136 15.45 7.03 25.49
CA SER A 136 15.13 7.64 26.78
C SER A 136 16.33 8.46 27.23
N GLY A 137 16.13 9.76 27.46
CA GLY A 137 17.21 10.67 27.87
C GLY A 137 17.87 10.37 29.22
N LYS A 138 17.36 9.41 29.99
CA LYS A 138 17.91 8.95 31.23
C LYS A 138 18.45 7.53 31.07
N GLY A 139 19.75 7.34 31.24
CA GLY A 139 20.43 6.05 31.27
C GLY A 139 20.97 5.55 29.92
N GLN A 140 21.98 4.69 29.99
CA GLN A 140 22.70 4.15 28.83
C GLN A 140 22.01 2.95 28.17
N ARG A 141 20.88 2.47 28.71
CA ARG A 141 20.23 1.25 28.24
C ARG A 141 19.50 1.48 26.92
N LYS A 142 19.95 0.79 25.89
CA LYS A 142 19.28 0.78 24.57
C LYS A 142 17.93 0.07 24.66
N ARG A 143 16.90 0.68 24.09
CA ARG A 143 15.54 0.13 24.05
C ARG A 143 15.10 -0.08 22.59
N LYS A 144 14.22 -1.06 22.39
CA LYS A 144 13.50 -1.30 21.14
C LYS A 144 12.04 -0.96 21.37
N SER A 145 11.54 0.01 20.63
CA SER A 145 10.13 0.37 20.60
C SER A 145 9.54 0.05 19.23
N ARG A 146 8.38 -0.57 19.23
CA ARG A 146 7.69 -1.02 18.02
C ARG A 146 6.30 -0.39 17.98
N PHE A 147 5.97 0.21 16.85
CA PHE A 147 4.67 0.79 16.55
C PHE A 147 4.18 0.20 15.24
N PHE A 148 2.95 -0.25 15.21
CA PHE A 148 2.40 -0.90 14.00
C PHE A 148 0.90 -0.68 13.92
N PHE A 149 0.37 -0.78 12.71
CA PHE A 149 -1.06 -0.91 12.44
C PHE A 149 -1.27 -1.82 11.23
N GLY A 150 -2.48 -2.35 11.13
CA GLY A 150 -2.90 -3.19 10.00
C GLY A 150 -2.17 -4.53 9.90
N TYR A 151 -2.22 -5.10 8.70
CA TYR A 151 -1.66 -6.41 8.41
C TYR A 151 -0.26 -6.32 7.78
N LEU A 152 0.69 -7.13 8.27
CA LEU A 152 2.06 -7.12 7.78
C LEU A 152 2.72 -8.49 7.90
N LYS A 153 3.23 -9.01 6.80
CA LYS A 153 4.04 -10.23 6.72
C LYS A 153 5.52 -9.94 6.96
N LYS A 154 6.19 -10.87 7.66
CA LYS A 154 7.63 -10.74 8.02
C LYS A 154 8.48 -11.90 7.57
N ALA A 155 7.87 -12.99 7.19
CA ALA A 155 8.53 -14.23 6.80
C ALA A 155 7.88 -14.81 5.55
N GLY A 156 8.58 -15.75 4.89
CA GLY A 156 8.16 -16.38 3.66
C GLY A 156 8.38 -15.49 2.43
N ASP A 157 7.98 -15.99 1.28
CA ASP A 157 8.09 -15.34 -0.03
C ASP A 157 7.37 -13.97 -0.07
N GLN A 158 6.23 -13.88 0.60
CA GLN A 158 5.44 -12.64 0.68
C GLN A 158 6.12 -11.47 1.41
N LYS A 159 7.29 -11.71 2.03
CA LYS A 159 8.10 -10.64 2.63
C LYS A 159 8.60 -9.64 1.58
N ASP A 160 8.84 -10.09 0.36
CA ASP A 160 9.36 -9.24 -0.72
C ASP A 160 8.31 -8.27 -1.26
N LEU A 161 7.03 -8.53 -0.99
CA LEU A 161 5.93 -7.61 -1.26
C LEU A 161 5.87 -6.43 -0.28
N VAL A 162 6.60 -6.50 0.84
CA VAL A 162 6.66 -5.46 1.86
C VAL A 162 7.84 -4.54 1.60
N SER A 163 7.58 -3.28 1.33
CA SER A 163 8.62 -2.27 1.16
C SER A 163 9.31 -1.96 2.48
N ILE A 164 10.64 -2.11 2.53
CA ILE A 164 11.43 -1.97 3.75
C ILE A 164 12.52 -0.91 3.55
N GLU A 165 12.61 0.04 4.49
CA GLU A 165 13.73 0.99 4.56
C GLU A 165 14.31 1.03 5.97
N LYS A 166 15.63 1.17 6.05
CA LYS A 166 16.38 1.25 7.32
C LYS A 166 17.30 2.45 7.28
N ARG A 167 17.19 3.31 8.28
CA ARG A 167 18.10 4.47 8.43
C ARG A 167 18.48 4.69 9.87
N THR A 168 19.62 5.36 10.04
CA THR A 168 20.14 5.76 11.35
C THR A 168 20.05 7.27 11.49
N THR A 169 19.59 7.73 12.63
CA THR A 169 19.47 9.14 12.99
C THR A 169 20.35 9.43 14.20
N PHE A 170 20.94 10.61 14.26
CA PHE A 170 21.84 11.04 15.32
C PHE A 170 21.23 12.24 16.07
N PRO A 171 20.27 12.03 16.97
CA PRO A 171 19.85 13.08 17.89
C PRO A 171 20.92 13.35 18.96
N SER A 172 20.76 14.45 19.72
CA SER A 172 21.68 14.84 20.79
C SER A 172 21.87 13.75 21.86
N LEU A 173 20.89 12.89 22.06
CA LEU A 173 20.91 11.80 23.06
C LEU A 173 21.64 10.55 22.63
N GLY A 174 22.16 10.48 21.40
CA GLY A 174 22.85 9.32 20.84
C GLY A 174 22.24 8.81 19.55
N THR A 175 22.57 7.60 19.16
CA THR A 175 22.17 7.02 17.86
C THR A 175 20.86 6.25 17.99
N ILE A 176 19.92 6.53 17.10
CA ILE A 176 18.65 5.79 16.95
C ILE A 176 18.60 5.17 15.56
N GLY A 177 18.51 3.85 15.48
CA GLY A 177 18.23 3.12 14.25
C GLY A 177 16.73 2.96 14.07
N ILE A 178 16.21 3.36 12.91
CA ILE A 178 14.80 3.26 12.56
C ILE A 178 14.64 2.28 11.41
N THR A 179 13.69 1.37 11.54
CA THR A 179 13.29 0.44 10.49
C THR A 179 11.82 0.67 10.20
N LEU A 180 11.51 1.02 8.96
CA LEU A 180 10.15 1.21 8.45
C LEU A 180 9.80 0.07 7.50
N ARG A 181 8.60 -0.46 7.63
CA ARG A 181 7.99 -1.42 6.72
C ARG A 181 6.61 -0.93 6.35
N ILE A 182 6.30 -0.93 5.07
CA ILE A 182 5.00 -0.50 4.54
C ILE A 182 4.48 -1.56 3.60
N VAL A 183 3.18 -1.83 3.70
CA VAL A 183 2.44 -2.66 2.74
C VAL A 183 1.55 -1.74 1.92
N ASN A 184 1.84 -1.67 0.63
CA ASN A 184 1.08 -0.85 -0.30
C ASN A 184 -0.36 -1.38 -0.48
N PRO A 185 -1.33 -0.53 -0.79
CA PRO A 185 -2.73 -0.94 -0.96
C PRO A 185 -2.94 -1.95 -2.10
N ASN A 186 -2.08 -1.94 -3.12
CA ASN A 186 -2.18 -2.81 -4.29
C ASN A 186 -1.62 -4.22 -4.07
N VAL A 187 -1.12 -4.53 -2.87
CA VAL A 187 -0.53 -5.83 -2.56
C VAL A 187 -1.61 -6.78 -2.05
N LEU A 188 -1.79 -7.89 -2.74
CA LEU A 188 -2.67 -8.98 -2.32
C LEU A 188 -1.82 -10.08 -1.67
N PHE A 189 -2.14 -10.41 -0.43
CA PHE A 189 -1.56 -11.55 0.26
C PHE A 189 -2.44 -12.78 0.08
N SER A 190 -1.86 -13.93 -0.25
CA SER A 190 -2.59 -15.19 -0.45
C SER A 190 -3.36 -15.65 0.79
N ASP A 191 -2.93 -15.22 1.98
CA ASP A 191 -3.58 -15.60 3.24
C ASP A 191 -4.73 -14.65 3.64
N LYS A 192 -4.89 -13.54 2.96
CA LYS A 192 -5.97 -12.61 3.25
C LYS A 192 -7.23 -13.10 2.56
N VAL A 193 -8.02 -13.85 3.32
CA VAL A 193 -9.33 -14.29 2.88
C VAL A 193 -10.32 -13.18 3.09
N ASP A 194 -10.99 -12.75 2.04
CA ASP A 194 -12.06 -11.76 2.13
C ASP A 194 -13.32 -12.42 2.71
N VAL A 195 -13.48 -12.26 4.03
CA VAL A 195 -14.63 -12.81 4.78
C VAL A 195 -15.96 -12.34 4.18
N SER A 196 -16.01 -11.14 3.62
CA SER A 196 -17.20 -10.62 2.95
C SER A 196 -17.54 -11.36 1.64
N ALA A 197 -16.55 -11.81 0.87
CA ALA A 197 -16.75 -12.61 -0.32
C ALA A 197 -17.21 -14.02 0.06
N LEU A 198 -16.54 -14.66 1.03
CA LEU A 198 -16.93 -15.97 1.54
C LEU A 198 -18.34 -15.98 2.17
N ALA A 199 -18.71 -14.91 2.87
CA ALA A 199 -20.05 -14.80 3.43
C ALA A 199 -21.14 -14.69 2.34
N LYS A 200 -20.83 -14.07 1.20
CA LYS A 200 -21.73 -14.04 0.04
C LYS A 200 -21.83 -15.43 -0.61
N ASP A 201 -20.69 -16.07 -0.84
CA ASP A 201 -20.65 -17.42 -1.42
C ASP A 201 -21.35 -18.46 -0.53
N PHE A 202 -21.22 -18.32 0.80
CA PHE A 202 -21.95 -19.16 1.77
C PHE A 202 -23.46 -18.93 1.69
N LYS A 203 -23.90 -17.67 1.59
CA LYS A 203 -25.34 -17.37 1.45
C LYS A 203 -25.91 -17.95 0.16
N ILE A 204 -25.19 -17.77 -0.95
CA ILE A 204 -25.61 -18.32 -2.25
C ILE A 204 -25.71 -19.84 -2.19
N ARG A 205 -24.75 -20.54 -1.60
CA ARG A 205 -24.81 -22.00 -1.44
C ARG A 205 -25.95 -22.46 -0.54
N MET A 206 -26.23 -21.75 0.55
CA MET A 206 -27.36 -22.07 1.42
C MET A 206 -28.70 -21.87 0.70
N GLU A 207 -28.82 -20.81 -0.10
CA GLU A 207 -30.03 -20.58 -0.92
C GLU A 207 -30.18 -21.65 -2.01
N GLU A 208 -29.10 -22.09 -2.64
CA GLU A 208 -29.08 -23.18 -3.61
C GLU A 208 -29.48 -24.52 -2.96
N GLU A 209 -28.95 -24.85 -1.78
CA GLU A 209 -29.31 -26.06 -1.02
C GLU A 209 -30.76 -26.05 -0.55
N GLU A 210 -31.32 -24.90 -0.16
CA GLU A 210 -32.73 -24.75 0.16
C GLU A 210 -33.62 -24.94 -1.06
N LEU A 211 -33.22 -24.40 -2.21
CA LEU A 211 -33.90 -24.58 -3.49
C LEU A 211 -33.88 -26.05 -3.96
N GLU A 212 -32.77 -26.73 -3.77
CA GLU A 212 -32.70 -28.18 -4.08
C GLU A 212 -33.57 -29.02 -3.13
N LYS A 213 -33.56 -28.73 -1.84
CA LYS A 213 -34.42 -29.42 -0.85
C LYS A 213 -35.91 -29.19 -1.13
N THR A 214 -36.28 -27.99 -1.58
CA THR A 214 -37.65 -27.69 -1.98
C THR A 214 -38.04 -28.37 -3.30
N LYS A 215 -37.11 -28.51 -4.27
CA LYS A 215 -37.36 -29.29 -5.52
C LYS A 215 -37.51 -30.80 -5.22
N VAL A 216 -36.61 -31.35 -4.40
CA VAL A 216 -36.68 -32.78 -4.01
C VAL A 216 -37.92 -33.09 -3.17
N SER A 217 -38.39 -32.12 -2.37
CA SER A 217 -39.66 -32.28 -1.64
C SER A 217 -40.89 -32.15 -2.55
N ALA A 218 -40.80 -31.35 -3.62
CA ALA A 218 -41.84 -31.22 -4.63
C ALA A 218 -41.93 -32.48 -5.51
N GLU A 219 -40.80 -33.09 -5.94
CA GLU A 219 -40.76 -34.32 -6.71
C GLU A 219 -41.30 -35.52 -5.90
N LYS A 220 -40.97 -35.61 -4.60
CA LYS A 220 -41.53 -36.63 -3.70
C LYS A 220 -43.04 -36.48 -3.41
N SER A 221 -43.58 -35.27 -3.65
CA SER A 221 -45.03 -35.02 -3.53
C SER A 221 -45.79 -35.36 -4.80
N ASP A 222 -45.11 -35.32 -5.96
CA ASP A 222 -45.72 -35.68 -7.23
C ASP A 222 -45.83 -37.19 -7.44
N ASP A 223 -44.88 -37.98 -6.94
CA ASP A 223 -44.97 -39.45 -6.92
C ASP A 223 -46.12 -39.98 -5.99
N LYS A 224 -46.59 -39.17 -5.03
CA LYS A 224 -47.78 -39.51 -4.21
C LYS A 224 -49.10 -39.03 -4.83
N LYS A 225 -49.08 -38.22 -5.87
CA LYS A 225 -50.30 -37.68 -6.51
C LYS A 225 -50.83 -38.53 -7.64
N VAL A 226 -50.06 -39.48 -8.17
CA VAL A 226 -50.55 -40.41 -9.21
C VAL A 226 -51.60 -41.42 -8.64
N ILE A 227 -51.79 -41.49 -7.32
CA ILE A 227 -52.76 -42.38 -6.65
C ILE A 227 -54.04 -41.63 -6.19
N LYS A 228 -54.12 -40.31 -6.36
CA LYS A 228 -55.31 -39.54 -5.95
C LYS A 228 -55.80 -38.56 -7.00
N GLU A 229 -55.90 -38.98 -8.25
CA GLU A 229 -56.75 -38.33 -9.26
C GLU A 229 -58.19 -38.83 -9.12
N LYS A 230 -58.90 -38.31 -8.17
CA LYS A 230 -60.36 -38.17 -8.16
C LYS A 230 -60.77 -37.34 -6.94
N SER A 231 -60.54 -36.09 -6.95
CA SER A 231 -61.27 -35.04 -6.21
C SER A 231 -60.44 -33.79 -6.09
N ASP A 232 -60.99 -32.71 -6.62
CA ASP A 232 -60.73 -31.32 -6.27
C ASP A 232 -60.25 -30.37 -7.37
N GLU A 233 -61.24 -29.96 -8.12
CA GLU A 233 -61.32 -28.66 -8.84
C GLU A 233 -61.48 -27.45 -7.88
N LYS A 234 -60.68 -27.35 -6.84
CA LYS A 234 -60.83 -26.20 -5.92
C LYS A 234 -59.53 -25.66 -5.33
N LYS A 235 -58.43 -25.58 -6.08
CA LYS A 235 -57.16 -24.93 -5.57
C LYS A 235 -56.42 -24.11 -6.62
N THR A 236 -57.09 -23.49 -7.57
CA THR A 236 -56.44 -22.59 -8.52
C THR A 236 -56.36 -21.14 -8.02
N ASP A 237 -57.03 -20.78 -6.95
CA ASP A 237 -57.04 -19.38 -6.48
C ASP A 237 -55.99 -19.06 -5.40
N ASP A 238 -55.52 -20.07 -4.67
CA ASP A 238 -54.52 -19.83 -3.60
C ASP A 238 -53.08 -19.57 -4.11
N LYS A 239 -52.74 -20.08 -5.30
CA LYS A 239 -51.41 -19.84 -5.88
C LYS A 239 -51.19 -18.41 -6.40
N LYS A 240 -52.21 -17.68 -6.78
CA LYS A 240 -52.13 -16.28 -7.19
C LYS A 240 -51.90 -15.35 -6.00
N VAL A 241 -52.55 -15.64 -4.87
CA VAL A 241 -52.46 -14.81 -3.66
C VAL A 241 -51.07 -14.90 -2.98
N ILE A 242 -50.41 -16.09 -3.05
CA ILE A 242 -49.10 -16.27 -2.47
C ILE A 242 -48.01 -15.57 -3.32
N LYS A 243 -48.13 -15.58 -4.64
CA LYS A 243 -47.17 -14.87 -5.53
C LYS A 243 -47.27 -13.36 -5.36
N GLU A 244 -48.46 -12.79 -5.24
CA GLU A 244 -48.66 -11.36 -4.97
C GLU A 244 -48.15 -10.91 -3.59
N LYS A 245 -48.23 -11.77 -2.58
CA LYS A 245 -47.71 -11.49 -1.25
C LYS A 245 -46.18 -11.53 -1.19
N LEU A 246 -45.53 -12.40 -1.96
CA LEU A 246 -44.05 -12.47 -2.05
C LEU A 246 -43.48 -11.28 -2.84
N GLU A 247 -44.10 -10.86 -3.92
CA GLU A 247 -43.69 -9.66 -4.67
C GLU A 247 -43.85 -8.37 -3.82
N LYS A 248 -44.93 -8.25 -3.07
CA LYS A 248 -45.13 -7.12 -2.12
C LYS A 248 -44.13 -7.13 -0.95
N LYS A 249 -43.62 -8.29 -0.55
CA LYS A 249 -42.59 -8.40 0.52
C LYS A 249 -41.20 -8.01 0.01
N ILE A 250 -40.84 -8.39 -1.22
CA ILE A 250 -39.58 -8.03 -1.87
C ILE A 250 -39.52 -6.53 -2.19
N ILE A 251 -40.65 -5.93 -2.56
CA ILE A 251 -40.74 -4.49 -2.79
C ILE A 251 -40.61 -3.70 -1.47
N LYS A 252 -41.20 -4.20 -0.37
CA LYS A 252 -41.04 -3.58 0.96
C LYS A 252 -39.62 -3.65 1.54
N GLU A 253 -38.90 -4.75 1.30
CA GLU A 253 -37.50 -4.85 1.75
C GLU A 253 -36.55 -3.98 0.92
N LYS A 254 -36.84 -3.77 -0.36
CA LYS A 254 -36.03 -2.83 -1.19
C LYS A 254 -36.27 -1.37 -0.82
N THR A 255 -37.51 -0.98 -0.45
CA THR A 255 -37.78 0.38 0.00
C THR A 255 -37.31 0.70 1.42
N SER A 256 -37.12 -0.29 2.30
CA SER A 256 -36.56 -0.08 3.62
C SER A 256 -35.03 0.03 3.61
N SER A 257 -34.33 -0.61 2.67
CA SER A 257 -32.88 -0.46 2.52
C SER A 257 -32.48 0.88 1.86
N GLU A 258 -33.29 1.43 0.99
CA GLU A 258 -33.08 2.76 0.38
C GLU A 258 -33.36 3.92 1.35
N THR A 259 -34.22 3.73 2.34
CA THR A 259 -34.50 4.75 3.36
C THR A 259 -33.45 4.77 4.50
N GLU A 260 -32.78 3.66 4.78
CA GLU A 260 -31.67 3.61 5.74
C GLU A 260 -30.35 4.20 5.19
N GLU A 261 -30.13 4.16 3.87
CA GLU A 261 -28.98 4.84 3.28
C GLU A 261 -29.17 6.36 3.15
N ALA A 262 -30.40 6.83 2.99
CA ALA A 262 -30.71 8.27 2.88
C ALA A 262 -30.63 9.03 4.22
N THR A 263 -30.78 8.36 5.37
CA THR A 263 -30.67 8.98 6.71
C THR A 263 -29.27 9.02 7.29
N LYS A 264 -28.29 8.49 6.58
CA LYS A 264 -26.87 8.48 7.01
C LYS A 264 -26.06 9.67 6.49
N TRP A 265 -26.70 10.60 5.74
CA TRP A 265 -26.08 11.78 5.11
C TRP A 265 -26.76 13.12 5.47
N LEU A 266 -27.53 13.15 6.55
CA LEU A 266 -28.01 14.38 7.21
C LEU A 266 -27.43 14.45 8.66
#